data_7c687a88dae2e19d135d53eb046553ee
#
_entry.id   7c687a88dae2e19d135d53eb046553ee
#
_cell.length_a   1.000
_cell.length_b   1.000
_cell.length_c   1.000
_cell.angle_alpha   90.00
_cell.angle_beta   90.00
_cell.angle_gamma   90.00
#
_symmetry.space_group_name_H-M   'P 1'
#
loop_
_entity.id
_entity.type
_entity.pdbx_description
1 polymer ?
#
loop_
_entity_poly.entity_id
_entity_poly.type
_entity_poly.pdbx_seq_one_letter_code
_entity_poly.pdbx_strand_id
1 'polypeptide(L)'
;YAHFETKDYLLKSLCEELFGHIIDTAMGLPHGHYHYSCGSKTDSVFLHLVRHLQENDRNILELLSSENNEIFMKYFKTNLRTLIMTQYAEKGLLKSAALPEDYLVNHIASSFVETIDWWLSRGMKETPEVITEYFLGVIEPICQMCT
;
A
#
# COMPACT_ATOMS: atom_id res chain seq x y z
N TYR A 1 30.60 -7.41 -2.40
CA TYR A 1 29.68 -7.09 -3.49
C TYR A 1 28.55 -8.10 -3.62
N ALA A 2 28.85 -9.32 -3.28
CA ALA A 2 27.82 -10.34 -3.22
C ALA A 2 26.79 -9.99 -2.14
N HIS A 3 27.25 -9.43 -1.04
CA HIS A 3 26.35 -8.98 0.02
C HIS A 3 25.38 -7.94 -0.47
N PHE A 4 25.88 -7.03 -1.28
CA PHE A 4 25.08 -5.94 -1.76
C PHE A 4 23.94 -6.44 -2.64
N GLU A 5 24.26 -7.35 -3.54
CA GLU A 5 23.23 -7.92 -4.41
C GLU A 5 22.23 -8.75 -3.63
N THR A 6 22.70 -9.49 -2.65
CA THR A 6 21.84 -10.31 -1.83
C THR A 6 20.86 -9.46 -1.03
N LYS A 7 21.36 -8.34 -0.48
CA LYS A 7 20.51 -7.44 0.30
C LYS A 7 19.42 -6.83 -0.58
N ASP A 8 19.81 -6.38 -1.77
CA ASP A 8 18.86 -5.79 -2.71
C ASP A 8 17.79 -6.79 -3.08
N TYR A 9 18.19 -8.02 -3.37
CA TYR A 9 17.25 -9.08 -3.71
C TYR A 9 16.30 -9.36 -2.56
N LEU A 10 16.79 -9.38 -1.33
CA LEU A 10 15.94 -9.63 -0.17
C LEU A 10 14.89 -8.54 0.00
N LEU A 11 15.30 -7.29 -0.15
CA LEU A 11 14.38 -6.18 -0.01
C LEU A 11 13.28 -6.24 -1.07
N LYS A 12 13.68 -6.56 -2.29
CA LYS A 12 12.72 -6.71 -3.37
C LYS A 12 11.76 -7.87 -3.08
N SER A 13 12.29 -9.00 -2.61
CA SER A 13 11.46 -10.16 -2.31
C SER A 13 10.47 -9.89 -1.20
N LEU A 14 10.88 -9.15 -0.18
CA LEU A 14 9.97 -8.81 0.91
C LEU A 14 8.77 -8.04 0.40
N CYS A 15 9.02 -7.07 -0.46
CA CYS A 15 7.93 -6.28 -1.03
C CYS A 15 7.04 -7.14 -1.90
N GLU A 16 7.64 -7.99 -2.74
CA GLU A 16 6.86 -8.81 -3.65
C GLU A 16 6.00 -9.83 -2.90
N GLU A 17 6.53 -10.38 -1.80
CA GLU A 17 5.74 -11.31 -1.00
C GLU A 17 4.55 -10.61 -0.36
N LEU A 18 4.78 -9.47 0.25
CA LEU A 18 3.71 -8.74 0.92
C LEU A 18 2.63 -8.34 -0.05
N PHE A 19 3.03 -7.67 -1.13
CA PHE A 19 2.03 -7.16 -2.07
C PHE A 19 1.39 -8.26 -2.89
N GLY A 20 2.12 -9.35 -3.16
CA GLY A 20 1.53 -10.50 -3.81
C GLY A 20 0.42 -11.09 -2.98
N HIS A 21 0.64 -11.20 -1.67
CA HIS A 21 -0.38 -11.70 -0.75
C HIS A 21 -1.62 -10.80 -0.76
N ILE A 22 -1.41 -9.48 -0.73
CA ILE A 22 -2.51 -8.53 -0.73
C ILE A 22 -3.31 -8.60 -2.05
N ILE A 23 -2.59 -8.67 -3.16
CA ILE A 23 -3.24 -8.71 -4.48
C ILE A 23 -4.01 -10.01 -4.66
N ASP A 24 -3.43 -11.14 -4.23
CA ASP A 24 -4.11 -12.42 -4.33
C ASP A 24 -5.42 -12.40 -3.55
N THR A 25 -5.42 -11.78 -2.38
CA THR A 25 -6.65 -11.65 -1.61
C THR A 25 -7.67 -10.80 -2.34
N ALA A 26 -7.22 -9.70 -2.91
CA ALA A 26 -8.12 -8.81 -3.64
C ALA A 26 -8.76 -9.50 -4.84
N MET A 27 -8.06 -10.48 -5.42
CA MET A 27 -8.59 -11.23 -6.54
C MET A 27 -9.44 -12.42 -6.12
N GLY A 28 -9.68 -12.55 -4.83
CA GLY A 28 -10.56 -13.61 -4.34
C GLY A 28 -9.90 -14.94 -4.11
N LEU A 29 -8.58 -15.00 -4.14
CA LEU A 29 -7.88 -16.26 -3.88
C LEU A 29 -7.91 -16.58 -2.39
N PRO A 30 -7.99 -17.88 -2.04
CA PRO A 30 -8.08 -18.26 -0.62
C PRO A 30 -6.83 -17.88 0.14
N HIS A 31 -7.04 -17.42 1.36
CA HIS A 31 -5.92 -17.22 2.26
C HIS A 31 -6.48 -17.01 3.67
N GLY A 32 -5.59 -16.88 4.63
CA GLY A 32 -5.99 -16.92 6.01
C GLY A 32 -6.63 -15.66 6.58
N HIS A 33 -6.72 -14.61 5.78
CA HIS A 33 -7.23 -13.33 6.26
C HIS A 33 -8.59 -12.96 5.73
N TYR A 34 -9.25 -13.87 5.07
CA TYR A 34 -10.53 -13.56 4.44
C TYR A 34 -11.64 -13.29 5.44
N HIS A 35 -11.41 -13.57 6.69
CA HIS A 35 -12.45 -13.45 7.70
C HIS A 35 -12.88 -12.01 7.97
N TYR A 36 -12.13 -11.06 7.55
CA TYR A 36 -12.57 -9.69 7.72
C TYR A 36 -13.00 -9.06 6.41
N SER A 37 -13.56 -9.83 5.58
CA SER A 37 -14.19 -9.29 4.39
C SER A 37 -15.36 -8.44 4.83
N CYS A 38 -15.14 -7.24 5.13
CA CYS A 38 -16.22 -6.36 5.49
C CYS A 38 -16.84 -5.83 4.22
N GLY A 39 -17.89 -5.14 4.33
CA GLY A 39 -18.67 -4.77 3.20
C GLY A 39 -17.99 -3.88 2.20
N SER A 40 -17.03 -3.15 2.62
CA SER A 40 -16.40 -2.21 1.73
C SER A 40 -15.39 -2.90 0.82
N LYS A 41 -15.55 -2.76 -0.47
CA LYS A 41 -14.74 -3.47 -1.43
C LYS A 41 -13.42 -2.79 -1.70
N THR A 42 -13.44 -1.49 -1.90
CA THR A 42 -12.23 -0.77 -2.23
C THR A 42 -11.34 -0.56 -1.01
N ASP A 43 -11.96 -0.54 0.17
CA ASP A 43 -11.22 -0.27 1.40
C ASP A 43 -10.43 -1.47 1.86
N SER A 44 -10.90 -2.67 1.55
CA SER A 44 -10.34 -3.87 2.16
C SER A 44 -8.89 -4.10 1.77
N VAL A 45 -8.50 -3.66 0.59
CA VAL A 45 -7.12 -3.83 0.13
C VAL A 45 -6.16 -3.03 1.01
N PHE A 46 -6.47 -1.77 1.24
CA PHE A 46 -5.60 -0.92 2.03
C PHE A 46 -5.66 -1.30 3.50
N LEU A 47 -6.83 -1.66 3.98
CA LEU A 47 -6.96 -2.13 5.36
C LEU A 47 -6.13 -3.39 5.57
N HIS A 48 -6.18 -4.31 4.61
CA HIS A 48 -5.39 -5.54 4.67
C HIS A 48 -3.90 -5.20 4.76
N LEU A 49 -3.46 -4.29 3.92
CA LEU A 49 -2.06 -3.87 3.91
C LEU A 49 -1.66 -3.23 5.23
N VAL A 50 -2.50 -2.33 5.75
CA VAL A 50 -2.20 -1.65 7.01
C VAL A 50 -2.13 -2.66 8.17
N ARG A 51 -3.03 -3.65 8.18
CA ARG A 51 -2.99 -4.68 9.22
C ARG A 51 -1.69 -5.47 9.17
N HIS A 52 -1.23 -5.83 7.98
CA HIS A 52 0.04 -6.53 7.87
C HIS A 52 1.21 -5.67 8.31
N LEU A 53 1.14 -4.38 8.04
CA LEU A 53 2.18 -3.48 8.52
C LEU A 53 2.18 -3.39 10.03
N GLN A 54 0.99 -3.35 10.63
CA GLN A 54 0.90 -3.29 12.09
C GLN A 54 1.45 -4.57 12.73
N GLU A 55 1.13 -5.71 12.14
CA GLU A 55 1.62 -6.98 12.66
C GLU A 55 3.13 -7.11 12.48
N ASN A 56 3.66 -6.38 11.49
CA ASN A 56 5.10 -6.30 11.27
C ASN A 56 5.74 -7.68 11.15
N ASP A 57 5.03 -8.60 10.53
CA ASP A 57 5.47 -9.99 10.47
C ASP A 57 6.70 -10.18 9.59
N ARG A 58 7.09 -9.15 8.83
CA ARG A 58 8.28 -9.18 7.99
C ARG A 58 9.24 -8.05 8.30
N ASN A 59 9.07 -7.43 9.46
CA ASN A 59 9.92 -6.31 9.91
C ASN A 59 9.96 -5.16 8.90
N ILE A 60 8.86 -4.95 8.20
CA ILE A 60 8.81 -3.95 7.15
C ILE A 60 8.79 -2.54 7.73
N LEU A 61 8.18 -2.38 8.91
CA LEU A 61 8.13 -1.08 9.54
C LEU A 61 9.51 -0.53 9.87
N GLU A 62 10.42 -1.41 10.32
CA GLU A 62 11.78 -0.99 10.58
C GLU A 62 12.47 -0.53 9.31
N LEU A 63 12.19 -1.21 8.21
CA LEU A 63 12.78 -0.83 6.93
C LEU A 63 12.22 0.49 6.43
N LEU A 64 10.92 0.71 6.62
CA LEU A 64 10.30 1.96 6.18
C LEU A 64 10.82 3.15 6.98
N SER A 65 11.12 2.96 8.25
CA SER A 65 11.53 4.05 9.12
C SER A 65 13.04 4.21 9.22
N SER A 66 13.83 3.37 8.56
CA SER A 66 15.28 3.47 8.64
C SER A 66 15.79 4.66 7.82
N GLU A 67 16.97 5.17 8.21
CA GLU A 67 17.53 6.32 7.54
C GLU A 67 17.95 6.02 6.09
N ASN A 68 18.34 4.77 5.84
CA ASN A 68 18.80 4.38 4.51
C ASN A 68 17.81 3.45 3.86
N ASN A 69 16.57 3.96 3.71
CA ASN A 69 15.50 3.13 3.18
C ASN A 69 15.23 3.37 1.69
N GLU A 70 16.14 4.02 0.99
CA GLU A 70 15.87 4.44 -0.38
C GLU A 70 15.58 3.29 -1.31
N ILE A 71 16.39 2.23 -1.24
CA ILE A 71 16.19 1.08 -2.11
C ILE A 71 14.89 0.37 -1.76
N PHE A 72 14.66 0.15 -0.47
CA PHE A 72 13.44 -0.51 -0.03
C PHE A 72 12.22 0.31 -0.42
N MET A 73 12.29 1.62 -0.23
CA MET A 73 11.18 2.51 -0.55
C MET A 73 10.85 2.47 -2.04
N LYS A 74 11.88 2.34 -2.87
CA LYS A 74 11.67 2.22 -4.31
C LYS A 74 10.83 1.00 -4.64
N TYR A 75 11.18 -0.15 -4.06
CA TYR A 75 10.41 -1.37 -4.30
C TYR A 75 9.03 -1.27 -3.69
N PHE A 76 8.93 -0.71 -2.50
CA PHE A 76 7.65 -0.58 -1.82
C PHE A 76 6.69 0.26 -2.66
N LYS A 77 7.14 1.42 -3.11
CA LYS A 77 6.30 2.30 -3.91
C LYS A 77 5.94 1.69 -5.26
N THR A 78 6.87 0.95 -5.87
CA THR A 78 6.58 0.30 -7.14
C THR A 78 5.46 -0.72 -6.99
N ASN A 79 5.54 -1.53 -5.94
CA ASN A 79 4.50 -2.52 -5.69
C ASN A 79 3.19 -1.87 -5.28
N LEU A 80 3.27 -0.77 -4.53
CA LEU A 80 2.09 -0.04 -4.12
C LEU A 80 1.38 0.55 -5.33
N ARG A 81 2.11 1.10 -6.28
CA ARG A 81 1.51 1.61 -7.50
C ARG A 81 0.82 0.51 -8.29
N THR A 82 1.43 -0.67 -8.33
CA THR A 82 0.78 -1.81 -8.99
C THR A 82 -0.54 -2.17 -8.31
N LEU A 83 -0.54 -2.17 -6.99
CA LEU A 83 -1.75 -2.45 -6.23
C LEU A 83 -2.84 -1.42 -6.55
N ILE A 84 -2.47 -0.15 -6.57
CA ILE A 84 -3.42 0.92 -6.86
C ILE A 84 -3.96 0.79 -8.26
N MET A 85 -3.09 0.50 -9.23
CA MET A 85 -3.54 0.29 -10.60
C MET A 85 -4.55 -0.83 -10.68
N THR A 86 -4.26 -1.93 -10.00
CA THR A 86 -5.16 -3.08 -10.01
C THR A 86 -6.53 -2.75 -9.42
N GLN A 87 -6.54 -1.96 -8.35
CA GLN A 87 -7.79 -1.70 -7.64
C GLN A 87 -8.59 -0.55 -8.22
N TYR A 88 -7.92 0.45 -8.77
CA TYR A 88 -8.62 1.66 -9.19
C TYR A 88 -8.63 1.86 -10.69
N ALA A 89 -7.49 1.69 -11.34
CA ALA A 89 -7.41 1.98 -12.77
C ALA A 89 -8.22 0.98 -13.58
N GLU A 90 -8.16 -0.29 -13.21
CA GLU A 90 -8.91 -1.32 -13.94
C GLU A 90 -10.39 -1.14 -13.79
N LYS A 91 -10.82 -0.49 -12.72
CA LYS A 91 -12.24 -0.21 -12.51
C LYS A 91 -12.66 1.12 -13.08
N GLY A 92 -11.76 1.81 -13.73
CA GLY A 92 -12.05 3.10 -14.34
C GLY A 92 -12.15 4.24 -13.36
N LEU A 93 -11.72 4.06 -12.13
CA LEU A 93 -11.87 5.07 -11.10
C LEU A 93 -10.87 6.20 -11.21
N LEU A 94 -9.79 5.99 -11.97
CA LEU A 94 -8.74 7.00 -12.10
C LEU A 94 -8.75 7.69 -13.46
N LYS A 95 -9.76 7.45 -14.25
CA LYS A 95 -9.84 8.08 -15.57
C LYS A 95 -10.29 9.51 -15.44
N SER A 96 -9.47 10.40 -15.93
CA SER A 96 -9.78 11.82 -15.88
C SER A 96 -9.31 12.46 -17.18
N ALA A 97 -10.11 13.35 -17.71
CA ALA A 97 -9.72 14.08 -18.91
C ALA A 97 -8.64 15.09 -18.63
N ALA A 98 -8.52 15.54 -17.39
CA ALA A 98 -7.62 16.63 -17.04
C ALA A 98 -6.26 16.15 -16.52
N LEU A 99 -6.22 14.99 -15.86
CA LEU A 99 -5.01 14.55 -15.18
C LEU A 99 -4.58 13.16 -15.66
N PRO A 100 -3.29 12.97 -15.91
CA PRO A 100 -2.80 11.65 -16.32
C PRO A 100 -3.00 10.62 -15.22
N GLU A 101 -3.27 9.40 -15.64
CA GLU A 101 -3.52 8.31 -14.70
C GLU A 101 -2.30 8.02 -13.84
N ASP A 102 -1.12 8.00 -14.45
CA ASP A 102 0.09 7.69 -13.69
C ASP A 102 0.39 8.77 -12.65
N TYR A 103 0.02 10.00 -12.95
CA TYR A 103 0.16 11.09 -11.99
C TYR A 103 -0.70 10.84 -10.76
N LEU A 104 -1.95 10.45 -10.99
CA LEU A 104 -2.89 10.16 -9.91
C LEU A 104 -2.43 8.95 -9.10
N VAL A 105 -1.98 7.90 -9.77
CA VAL A 105 -1.49 6.72 -9.08
C VAL A 105 -0.30 7.07 -8.19
N ASN A 106 0.58 7.91 -8.69
CA ASN A 106 1.75 8.33 -7.94
C ASN A 106 1.35 9.14 -6.70
N HIS A 107 0.36 10.00 -6.84
CA HIS A 107 -0.12 10.80 -5.71
C HIS A 107 -0.76 9.93 -4.64
N ILE A 108 -1.53 8.94 -5.06
CA ILE A 108 -2.17 8.04 -4.11
C ILE A 108 -1.12 7.22 -3.37
N ALA A 109 -0.12 6.73 -4.11
CA ALA A 109 0.96 5.96 -3.48
C ALA A 109 1.73 6.81 -2.47
N SER A 110 2.05 8.04 -2.83
CA SER A 110 2.76 8.93 -1.93
C SER A 110 1.94 9.26 -0.70
N SER A 111 0.64 9.44 -0.88
CA SER A 111 -0.27 9.70 0.22
C SER A 111 -0.30 8.55 1.20
N PHE A 112 -0.29 7.32 0.69
CA PHE A 112 -0.29 6.15 1.56
C PHE A 112 1.00 6.10 2.38
N VAL A 113 2.14 6.29 1.74
CA VAL A 113 3.43 6.26 2.43
C VAL A 113 3.48 7.33 3.51
N GLU A 114 2.99 8.52 3.18
CA GLU A 114 2.95 9.62 4.15
C GLU A 114 2.06 9.30 5.33
N THR A 115 0.93 8.65 5.07
CA THR A 115 0.01 8.23 6.12
C THR A 115 0.68 7.26 7.08
N ILE A 116 1.38 6.28 6.54
CA ILE A 116 2.07 5.29 7.37
C ILE A 116 3.18 5.95 8.17
N ASP A 117 3.92 6.86 7.55
CA ASP A 117 5.01 7.57 8.24
C ASP A 117 4.46 8.40 9.40
N TRP A 118 3.34 9.09 9.18
CA TRP A 118 2.69 9.85 10.23
C TRP A 118 2.25 8.95 11.37
N TRP A 119 1.67 7.81 11.02
CA TRP A 119 1.18 6.83 12.01
C TRP A 119 2.34 6.33 12.88
N LEU A 120 3.47 5.99 12.23
CA LEU A 120 4.65 5.54 12.95
C LEU A 120 5.18 6.61 13.89
N SER A 121 5.20 7.85 13.44
CA SER A 121 5.72 8.94 14.26
C SER A 121 4.87 9.18 15.51
N ARG A 122 3.62 8.73 15.50
CA ARG A 122 2.73 8.88 16.63
C ARG A 122 2.66 7.61 17.49
N GLY A 123 3.53 6.65 17.23
CA GLY A 123 3.55 5.42 18.01
C GLY A 123 2.43 4.46 17.67
N MET A 124 1.85 4.60 16.50
CA MET A 124 0.81 3.71 16.00
C MET A 124 -0.37 3.65 16.96
N LYS A 125 -0.80 4.80 17.44
CA LYS A 125 -1.90 4.87 18.40
C LYS A 125 -3.24 4.55 17.80
N GLU A 126 -3.44 4.91 16.54
CA GLU A 126 -4.69 4.64 15.86
C GLU A 126 -4.76 3.19 15.42
N THR A 127 -5.97 2.64 15.33
CA THR A 127 -6.14 1.29 14.80
C THR A 127 -5.94 1.29 13.29
N PRO A 128 -5.66 0.12 12.71
CA PRO A 128 -5.56 0.04 11.25
C PRO A 128 -6.82 0.55 10.55
N GLU A 129 -8.00 0.30 11.14
CA GLU A 129 -9.25 0.77 10.56
C GLU A 129 -9.28 2.29 10.49
N VAL A 130 -8.88 2.95 11.57
CA VAL A 130 -8.91 4.41 11.63
C VAL A 130 -7.89 5.00 10.65
N ILE A 131 -6.69 4.43 10.60
CA ILE A 131 -5.66 4.93 9.70
C ILE A 131 -6.10 4.77 8.25
N THR A 132 -6.73 3.65 7.93
CA THR A 132 -7.23 3.42 6.58
C THR A 132 -8.30 4.45 6.23
N GLU A 133 -9.16 4.78 7.18
CA GLU A 133 -10.19 5.81 6.95
C GLU A 133 -9.57 7.16 6.69
N TYR A 134 -8.49 7.50 7.40
CA TYR A 134 -7.82 8.78 7.18
C TYR A 134 -7.25 8.83 5.75
N PHE A 135 -6.59 7.75 5.35
CA PHE A 135 -6.02 7.68 4.02
C PHE A 135 -7.09 7.78 2.94
N LEU A 136 -8.16 7.01 3.09
CA LEU A 136 -9.23 7.02 2.10
C LEU A 136 -9.93 8.37 2.05
N GLY A 137 -10.04 9.03 3.18
CA GLY A 137 -10.63 10.37 3.22
C GLY A 137 -9.84 11.37 2.41
N VAL A 138 -8.52 11.21 2.36
CA VAL A 138 -7.67 12.10 1.58
C VAL A 138 -7.78 11.79 0.08
N ILE A 139 -7.78 10.52 -0.29
CA ILE A 139 -7.74 10.18 -1.71
C ILE A 139 -9.12 10.11 -2.36
N GLU A 140 -10.18 10.02 -1.59
CA GLU A 140 -11.52 9.91 -2.15
C GLU A 140 -11.88 11.08 -3.07
N PRO A 141 -11.58 12.33 -2.72
CA PRO A 141 -11.83 13.44 -3.65
C PRO A 141 -11.09 13.28 -4.97
N ILE A 142 -9.88 12.70 -4.93
CA ILE A 142 -9.13 12.46 -6.14
C ILE A 142 -9.87 11.48 -7.02
N CYS A 143 -10.37 10.40 -6.43
CA CYS A 143 -11.10 9.38 -7.18
C CYS A 143 -12.41 9.93 -7.72
N GLN A 144 -13.07 10.79 -6.96
CA GLN A 144 -14.33 11.38 -7.40
C GLN A 144 -14.14 12.32 -8.58
N MET A 145 -13.00 12.99 -8.63
CA MET A 145 -12.70 13.88 -9.76
C MET A 145 -12.60 13.12 -11.08
N CYS A 146 -12.39 11.83 -11.01
CA CYS A 146 -12.23 11.01 -12.19
C CYS A 146 -13.55 10.50 -12.77
N THR A 147 -14.62 10.70 -12.05
CA THR A 147 -15.93 10.28 -12.54
C THR A 147 -16.68 11.45 -13.13
#